data_e2a2a1b9406de21628c45c164b5a244b
#
_entry.id   e2a2a1b9406de21628c45c164b5a244b
#
_cell.length_a   1.000
_cell.length_b   1.000
_cell.length_c   1.000
_cell.angle_alpha   90.00
_cell.angle_beta   90.00
_cell.angle_gamma   90.00
#
_symmetry.space_group_name_H-M   'P 1'
#
loop_
_entity.id
_entity.type
_entity.pdbx_description
1 polymer ?
#
loop_
_entity_poly.entity_id
_entity_poly.type
_entity_poly.pdbx_seq_one_letter_code
_entity_poly.pdbx_strand_id
1 'polypeptide(L)'
;MLTIHAAPLLLPVGAAPVPDGAVAVDGGRIAALGPYDEVAAAAPGARVRRWPGVLTPGLRQWHAPWLLRRCYHPDPREYDALGELPLWGADLAALELTETRWSGSVRRGLQRMLGHGTTALAAPGARFTDPLVAQAVARSGLRVVPVTGAPGLLLGDRPDLDPFAEGHDLAGTVHGPLEVGARADLAVFDAEDETALTAKGAASCVATVIEGRLLYRSR
;
A
#
# COMPACT_ATOMS: atom_id res chain seq x y z
N MET A 1 15.32 10.48 -12.78
CA MET A 1 16.42 9.52 -12.50
C MET A 1 15.84 8.12 -12.66
N LEU A 2 16.36 7.38 -13.63
CA LEU A 2 15.87 6.04 -13.96
C LEU A 2 16.27 5.03 -12.86
N THR A 3 15.29 4.30 -12.35
CA THR A 3 15.50 3.26 -11.33
C THR A 3 14.81 1.98 -11.77
N ILE A 4 15.50 0.85 -11.68
CA ILE A 4 14.93 -0.48 -11.93
C ILE A 4 14.63 -1.13 -10.57
N HIS A 5 13.40 -1.55 -10.37
CA HIS A 5 12.98 -2.42 -9.28
C HIS A 5 12.86 -3.83 -9.84
N ALA A 6 13.64 -4.78 -9.32
CA ALA A 6 13.66 -6.18 -9.76
C ALA A 6 13.37 -7.11 -8.59
N ALA A 7 12.68 -8.21 -8.86
CA ALA A 7 12.36 -9.25 -7.89
C ALA A 7 12.36 -10.63 -8.56
N PRO A 8 12.49 -11.73 -7.78
CA PRO A 8 12.37 -13.09 -8.30
C PRO A 8 11.10 -13.34 -9.12
N LEU A 9 10.00 -12.64 -8.77
CA LEU A 9 8.75 -12.74 -9.51
C LEU A 9 8.09 -11.37 -9.60
N LEU A 10 7.71 -10.96 -10.81
CA LEU A 10 6.85 -9.81 -11.07
C LEU A 10 5.43 -10.29 -11.39
N LEU A 11 4.45 -9.78 -10.65
CA LEU A 11 3.02 -10.02 -10.86
C LEU A 11 2.37 -8.72 -11.36
N PRO A 12 2.29 -8.49 -12.68
CA PRO A 12 1.82 -7.21 -13.21
C PRO A 12 0.31 -6.98 -13.06
N VAL A 13 -0.46 -8.04 -12.83
CA VAL A 13 -1.93 -8.09 -12.84
C VAL A 13 -2.49 -7.74 -14.24
N GLY A 14 -3.34 -8.60 -14.78
CA GLY A 14 -3.84 -8.46 -16.16
C GLY A 14 -2.89 -8.98 -17.25
N ALA A 15 -1.69 -9.43 -16.88
CA ALA A 15 -0.73 -10.12 -17.74
C ALA A 15 -0.08 -11.30 -16.99
N ALA A 16 0.61 -12.17 -17.72
CA ALA A 16 1.26 -13.33 -17.12
C ALA A 16 2.35 -12.91 -16.12
N PRO A 17 2.56 -13.69 -15.03
CA PRO A 17 3.69 -13.53 -14.14
C PRO A 17 5.03 -13.59 -14.89
N VAL A 18 6.00 -12.77 -14.48
CA VAL A 18 7.33 -12.69 -15.10
C VAL A 18 8.38 -13.12 -14.09
N PRO A 19 8.97 -14.34 -14.25
CA PRO A 19 10.11 -14.77 -13.44
C PRO A 19 11.31 -13.83 -13.65
N ASP A 20 12.10 -13.60 -12.57
CA ASP A 20 13.17 -12.60 -12.53
C ASP A 20 12.75 -11.28 -13.19
N GLY A 21 11.56 -10.80 -12.79
CA GLY A 21 10.92 -9.67 -13.43
C GLY A 21 11.38 -8.33 -12.88
N ALA A 22 11.24 -7.29 -13.69
CA ALA A 22 11.62 -5.94 -13.32
C ALA A 22 10.67 -4.87 -13.86
N VAL A 23 10.67 -3.74 -13.17
CA VAL A 23 9.98 -2.51 -13.56
C VAL A 23 10.99 -1.36 -13.56
N ALA A 24 11.19 -0.75 -14.70
CA ALA A 24 11.97 0.49 -14.83
C ALA A 24 11.05 1.69 -14.59
N VAL A 25 11.49 2.58 -13.72
CA VAL A 25 10.76 3.79 -13.32
C VAL A 25 11.56 5.02 -13.67
N ASP A 26 10.99 5.90 -14.48
CA ASP A 26 11.56 7.22 -14.76
C ASP A 26 10.66 8.31 -14.18
N GLY A 27 11.24 9.11 -13.27
CA GLY A 27 10.45 10.05 -12.49
C GLY A 27 9.35 9.32 -11.69
N GLY A 28 8.09 9.63 -11.97
CA GLY A 28 6.94 9.02 -11.31
C GLY A 28 6.20 7.97 -12.14
N ARG A 29 6.76 7.53 -13.29
CA ARG A 29 6.07 6.67 -14.25
C ARG A 29 6.85 5.40 -14.58
N ILE A 30 6.12 4.35 -14.93
CA ILE A 30 6.68 3.10 -15.43
C ILE A 30 7.18 3.34 -16.86
N ALA A 31 8.49 3.17 -17.08
CA ALA A 31 9.12 3.32 -18.38
C ALA A 31 9.20 1.99 -19.15
N ALA A 32 9.40 0.88 -18.43
CA ALA A 32 9.41 -0.47 -18.99
C ALA A 32 9.08 -1.49 -17.88
N LEU A 33 8.60 -2.66 -18.28
CA LEU A 33 8.43 -3.82 -17.39
C LEU A 33 8.60 -5.10 -18.20
N GLY A 34 9.11 -6.16 -17.58
CA GLY A 34 9.40 -7.44 -18.22
C GLY A 34 10.52 -8.19 -17.52
N PRO A 35 11.14 -9.19 -18.20
CA PRO A 35 12.31 -9.88 -17.69
C PRO A 35 13.43 -8.89 -17.35
N TYR A 36 14.13 -9.13 -16.25
CA TYR A 36 15.17 -8.20 -15.77
C TYR A 36 16.23 -7.89 -16.81
N ASP A 37 16.73 -8.90 -17.51
CA ASP A 37 17.81 -8.72 -18.50
C ASP A 37 17.39 -7.80 -19.65
N GLU A 38 16.16 -7.90 -20.10
CA GLU A 38 15.61 -7.04 -21.16
C GLU A 38 15.45 -5.60 -20.68
N VAL A 39 14.89 -5.43 -19.48
CA VAL A 39 14.68 -4.10 -18.87
C VAL A 39 16.02 -3.43 -18.55
N ALA A 40 17.00 -4.19 -18.06
CA ALA A 40 18.35 -3.68 -17.76
C ALA A 40 19.12 -3.32 -19.03
N ALA A 41 19.01 -4.12 -20.08
CA ALA A 41 19.63 -3.83 -21.38
C ALA A 41 19.06 -2.56 -22.03
N ALA A 42 17.76 -2.32 -21.89
CA ALA A 42 17.09 -1.10 -22.39
C ALA A 42 17.42 0.16 -21.58
N ALA A 43 17.94 0.01 -20.36
CA ALA A 43 18.21 1.10 -19.43
C ALA A 43 19.64 1.04 -18.83
N PRO A 44 20.70 1.07 -19.67
CA PRO A 44 22.08 1.01 -19.19
C PRO A 44 22.38 2.23 -18.31
N GLY A 45 22.90 1.97 -17.11
CA GLY A 45 23.21 3.02 -16.14
C GLY A 45 22.05 3.39 -15.21
N ALA A 46 20.90 2.73 -15.29
CA ALA A 46 19.84 2.87 -14.31
C ALA A 46 20.29 2.33 -12.93
N ARG A 47 19.82 2.98 -11.87
CA ARG A 47 20.02 2.46 -10.52
C ARG A 47 19.17 1.19 -10.34
N VAL A 48 19.78 0.07 -10.00
CA VAL A 48 19.06 -1.19 -9.74
C VAL A 48 18.81 -1.37 -8.23
N ARG A 49 17.58 -1.74 -7.90
CA ARG A 49 17.16 -2.20 -6.58
C ARG A 49 16.60 -3.61 -6.73
N ARG A 50 17.30 -4.60 -6.18
CA ARG A 50 16.81 -5.97 -6.09
C ARG A 50 16.08 -6.17 -4.76
N TRP A 51 14.91 -6.78 -4.85
CA TRP A 51 14.03 -7.06 -3.74
C TRP A 51 13.88 -8.57 -3.55
N PRO A 52 13.57 -9.06 -2.35
CA PRO A 52 13.11 -10.43 -2.17
C PRO A 52 11.68 -10.60 -2.69
N GLY A 53 11.28 -11.84 -2.93
CA GLY A 53 9.89 -12.25 -3.14
C GLY A 53 9.23 -11.71 -4.40
N VAL A 54 8.02 -11.15 -4.25
CA VAL A 54 7.19 -10.72 -5.37
C VAL A 54 7.07 -9.21 -5.46
N LEU A 55 7.13 -8.68 -6.69
CA LEU A 55 6.87 -7.28 -7.04
C LEU A 55 5.50 -7.18 -7.70
N THR A 56 4.63 -6.31 -7.20
CA THR A 56 3.24 -6.15 -7.62
C THR A 56 2.89 -4.69 -7.87
N PRO A 57 1.73 -4.39 -8.48
CA PRO A 57 1.10 -3.08 -8.30
C PRO A 57 0.88 -2.79 -6.81
N GLY A 58 0.84 -1.53 -6.44
CA GLY A 58 0.48 -1.16 -5.08
C GLY A 58 -0.99 -1.49 -4.76
N LEU A 59 -1.22 -1.86 -3.50
CA LEU A 59 -2.54 -2.29 -3.04
C LEU A 59 -3.49 -1.12 -2.80
N ARG A 60 -4.78 -1.41 -2.79
CA ARG A 60 -5.86 -0.49 -2.49
C ARG A 60 -6.47 -0.81 -1.13
N GLN A 61 -6.48 0.16 -0.22
CA GLN A 61 -7.17 0.04 1.06
C GLN A 61 -8.63 0.49 0.90
N TRP A 62 -9.56 -0.45 1.00
CA TRP A 62 -10.99 -0.23 0.84
C TRP A 62 -11.62 0.52 2.01
N HIS A 63 -11.11 0.32 3.21
CA HIS A 63 -11.67 0.84 4.45
C HIS A 63 -10.94 2.08 4.98
N ALA A 64 -10.17 2.76 4.12
CA ALA A 64 -9.41 3.94 4.51
C ALA A 64 -10.22 5.01 5.27
N PRO A 65 -11.47 5.37 4.87
CA PRO A 65 -12.28 6.32 5.63
C PRO A 65 -12.57 5.85 7.05
N TRP A 66 -12.84 4.57 7.25
CA TRP A 66 -13.08 4.01 8.57
C TRP A 66 -11.78 3.98 9.40
N LEU A 67 -10.71 3.43 8.86
CA LEU A 67 -9.40 3.33 9.51
C LEU A 67 -8.81 4.69 9.90
N LEU A 68 -9.09 5.75 9.15
CA LEU A 68 -8.56 7.08 9.41
C LEU A 68 -9.49 7.98 10.25
N ARG A 69 -10.79 7.62 10.38
CA ARG A 69 -11.77 8.44 11.10
C ARG A 69 -12.36 7.78 12.33
N ARG A 70 -12.31 6.45 12.42
CA ARG A 70 -12.94 5.67 13.49
C ARG A 70 -11.96 4.74 14.22
N CYS A 71 -10.66 4.86 13.91
CA CYS A 71 -9.59 4.19 14.62
C CYS A 71 -8.59 5.21 15.16
N TYR A 72 -8.13 4.98 16.36
CA TYR A 72 -6.94 5.61 16.89
C TYR A 72 -5.75 4.67 16.72
N HIS A 73 -4.72 5.12 16.05
CA HIS A 73 -3.46 4.41 15.91
C HIS A 73 -2.50 4.92 16.98
N PRO A 74 -2.19 4.12 18.03
CA PRO A 74 -1.39 4.57 19.16
C PRO A 74 0.00 5.03 18.75
N ASP A 75 0.55 5.99 19.46
CA ASP A 75 1.95 6.37 19.35
C ASP A 75 2.82 5.28 19.97
N PRO A 76 4.03 4.97 19.45
CA PRO A 76 4.93 4.03 20.11
C PRO A 76 5.18 4.30 21.60
N ARG A 77 5.09 5.55 22.03
CA ARG A 77 5.20 5.94 23.44
C ARG A 77 4.00 5.54 24.29
N GLU A 78 2.89 5.18 23.64
CA GLU A 78 1.63 4.78 24.30
C GLU A 78 1.45 3.26 24.29
N TYR A 79 2.35 2.48 23.70
CA TYR A 79 2.18 1.03 23.52
C TYR A 79 2.05 0.27 24.85
N ASP A 80 2.75 0.70 25.89
CA ASP A 80 2.65 0.07 27.22
C ASP A 80 1.24 0.22 27.82
N ALA A 81 0.55 1.32 27.52
CA ALA A 81 -0.77 1.61 28.06
C ALA A 81 -1.92 1.19 27.13
N LEU A 82 -1.73 1.32 25.82
CA LEU A 82 -2.80 1.18 24.83
C LEU A 82 -2.62 -0.03 23.89
N GLY A 83 -1.44 -0.66 23.91
CA GLY A 83 -1.07 -1.68 22.93
C GLY A 83 -0.70 -1.09 21.58
N GLU A 84 -0.32 -1.96 20.65
CA GLU A 84 0.14 -1.57 19.30
C GLU A 84 -1.00 -1.51 18.28
N LEU A 85 -2.11 -2.20 18.55
CA LEU A 85 -3.22 -2.31 17.61
C LEU A 85 -4.05 -1.03 17.56
N PRO A 86 -4.70 -0.74 16.43
CA PRO A 86 -5.64 0.37 16.34
C PRO A 86 -6.80 0.18 17.34
N LEU A 87 -7.15 1.25 18.04
CA LEU A 87 -8.30 1.28 18.97
C LEU A 87 -9.53 1.83 18.24
N TRP A 88 -10.70 1.25 18.54
CA TRP A 88 -11.99 1.68 17.98
C TRP A 88 -13.11 1.45 19.00
N GLY A 89 -14.34 1.89 18.69
CA GLY A 89 -15.51 1.64 19.52
C GLY A 89 -15.35 2.20 20.94
N ALA A 90 -15.59 1.38 21.94
CA ALA A 90 -15.52 1.77 23.35
C ALA A 90 -14.12 2.21 23.77
N ASP A 91 -13.08 1.52 23.31
CA ASP A 91 -11.70 1.85 23.64
C ASP A 91 -11.32 3.22 23.08
N LEU A 92 -11.74 3.53 21.84
CA LEU A 92 -11.56 4.86 21.26
C LEU A 92 -12.33 5.93 22.03
N ALA A 93 -13.58 5.63 22.43
CA ALA A 93 -14.42 6.57 23.16
C ALA A 93 -13.89 6.91 24.56
N ALA A 94 -13.11 6.01 25.16
CA ALA A 94 -12.47 6.22 26.44
C ALA A 94 -11.23 7.12 26.39
N LEU A 95 -10.74 7.45 25.18
CA LEU A 95 -9.55 8.27 25.02
C LEU A 95 -9.90 9.78 25.03
N GLU A 96 -9.14 10.55 25.77
CA GLU A 96 -9.13 12.01 25.62
C GLU A 96 -8.32 12.39 24.38
N LEU A 97 -9.02 12.70 23.27
CA LEU A 97 -8.41 13.03 21.99
C LEU A 97 -8.37 14.53 21.76
N THR A 98 -7.17 15.10 21.83
CA THR A 98 -6.92 16.43 21.31
C THR A 98 -6.76 16.38 19.80
N GLU A 99 -6.93 17.52 19.12
CA GLU A 99 -6.70 17.62 17.67
C GLU A 99 -5.26 17.18 17.27
N THR A 100 -4.27 17.55 18.07
CA THR A 100 -2.87 17.14 17.85
C THR A 100 -2.69 15.64 17.96
N ARG A 101 -3.30 15.02 18.96
CA ARG A 101 -3.24 13.57 19.18
C ARG A 101 -3.93 12.82 18.06
N TRP A 102 -5.11 13.31 17.62
CA TRP A 102 -5.84 12.77 16.48
C TRP A 102 -5.06 12.90 15.17
N SER A 103 -4.50 14.09 14.88
CA SER A 103 -3.65 14.34 13.72
C SER A 103 -2.43 13.40 13.66
N GLY A 104 -1.82 13.13 14.81
CA GLY A 104 -0.76 12.14 14.96
C GLY A 104 -1.22 10.73 14.59
N SER A 105 -2.39 10.33 15.09
CA SER A 105 -3.01 9.03 14.81
C SER A 105 -3.27 8.85 13.31
N VAL A 106 -3.87 9.82 12.62
CA VAL A 106 -4.13 9.75 11.17
C VAL A 106 -2.82 9.53 10.40
N ARG A 107 -1.75 10.26 10.74
CA ARG A 107 -0.44 10.07 10.08
C ARG A 107 0.12 8.66 10.31
N ARG A 108 0.01 8.12 11.53
CA ARG A 108 0.44 6.74 11.83
C ARG A 108 -0.40 5.71 11.09
N GLY A 109 -1.72 5.92 10.97
CA GLY A 109 -2.59 5.08 10.15
C GLY A 109 -2.13 5.01 8.70
N LEU A 110 -1.81 6.16 8.08
CA LEU A 110 -1.25 6.21 6.73
C LEU A 110 0.11 5.50 6.62
N GLN A 111 0.99 5.65 7.63
CA GLN A 111 2.27 4.94 7.65
C GLN A 111 2.09 3.42 7.76
N ARG A 112 1.14 2.96 8.57
CA ARG A 112 0.80 1.53 8.66
C ARG A 112 0.27 0.99 7.34
N MET A 113 -0.60 1.74 6.65
CA MET A 113 -1.08 1.37 5.31
C MET A 113 0.07 1.24 4.31
N LEU A 114 1.06 2.16 4.34
CA LEU A 114 2.28 2.01 3.54
C LEU A 114 3.04 0.74 3.89
N GLY A 115 3.11 0.37 5.17
CA GLY A 115 3.69 -0.89 5.63
C GLY A 115 2.94 -2.15 5.18
N HIS A 116 1.75 -2.01 4.61
CA HIS A 116 0.95 -3.07 3.99
C HIS A 116 0.89 -2.94 2.46
N GLY A 117 1.83 -2.22 1.84
CA GLY A 117 1.88 -2.10 0.38
C GLY A 117 0.78 -1.22 -0.22
N THR A 118 0.00 -0.51 0.59
CA THR A 118 -1.07 0.36 0.12
C THR A 118 -0.53 1.58 -0.60
N THR A 119 -1.02 1.83 -1.82
CA THR A 119 -0.71 3.02 -2.63
C THR A 119 -1.96 3.80 -3.01
N ALA A 120 -3.14 3.18 -2.86
CA ALA A 120 -4.43 3.80 -3.15
C ALA A 120 -5.39 3.65 -1.97
N LEU A 121 -6.16 4.70 -1.70
CA LEU A 121 -7.19 4.77 -0.68
C LEU A 121 -8.55 4.89 -1.34
N ALA A 122 -9.43 3.92 -1.16
CA ALA A 122 -10.80 4.02 -1.62
C ALA A 122 -11.61 4.94 -0.70
N ALA A 123 -12.28 5.93 -1.30
CA ALA A 123 -13.16 6.83 -0.56
C ALA A 123 -14.39 7.21 -1.39
N PRO A 124 -15.57 7.44 -0.77
CA PRO A 124 -16.76 7.89 -1.47
C PRO A 124 -16.49 9.17 -2.25
N GLY A 125 -16.84 9.18 -3.55
CA GLY A 125 -16.57 10.30 -4.44
C GLY A 125 -15.09 10.66 -4.61
N ALA A 126 -14.18 9.71 -4.37
CA ALA A 126 -12.72 9.88 -4.42
C ALA A 126 -12.21 11.04 -3.53
N ARG A 127 -12.80 11.26 -2.38
CA ARG A 127 -12.40 12.34 -1.47
C ARG A 127 -12.66 12.01 -0.01
N PHE A 128 -11.86 12.60 0.87
CA PHE A 128 -12.10 12.63 2.31
C PHE A 128 -12.79 13.94 2.68
N THR A 129 -13.89 13.87 3.42
CA THR A 129 -14.67 15.06 3.84
C THR A 129 -14.16 15.70 5.12
N ASP A 130 -13.44 14.93 5.95
CA ASP A 130 -12.79 15.45 7.15
C ASP A 130 -11.54 16.25 6.76
N PRO A 131 -11.43 17.55 7.09
CA PRO A 131 -10.32 18.40 6.64
C PRO A 131 -8.95 17.92 7.12
N LEU A 132 -8.86 17.40 8.35
CA LEU A 132 -7.62 16.92 8.94
C LEU A 132 -7.13 15.67 8.21
N VAL A 133 -8.04 14.70 7.96
CA VAL A 133 -7.74 13.51 7.19
C VAL A 133 -7.38 13.86 5.76
N ALA A 134 -8.17 14.73 5.10
CA ALA A 134 -7.90 15.16 3.73
C ALA A 134 -6.52 15.80 3.57
N GLN A 135 -6.12 16.66 4.51
CA GLN A 135 -4.80 17.29 4.52
C GLN A 135 -3.67 16.27 4.72
N ALA A 136 -3.84 15.31 5.63
CA ALA A 136 -2.84 14.27 5.87
C ALA A 136 -2.68 13.37 4.65
N VAL A 137 -3.79 12.97 4.03
CA VAL A 137 -3.81 12.14 2.81
C VAL A 137 -3.14 12.89 1.65
N ALA A 138 -3.45 14.16 1.42
CA ALA A 138 -2.84 14.96 0.36
C ALA A 138 -1.30 15.04 0.49
N ARG A 139 -0.77 15.04 1.72
CA ARG A 139 0.67 15.06 1.99
C ARG A 139 1.34 13.70 1.91
N SER A 140 0.58 12.61 1.98
CA SER A 140 1.12 11.25 1.99
C SER A 140 1.60 10.75 0.63
N GLY A 141 1.13 11.35 -0.47
CA GLY A 141 1.33 10.89 -1.83
C GLY A 141 0.42 9.73 -2.24
N LEU A 142 -0.35 9.16 -1.32
CA LEU A 142 -1.32 8.10 -1.61
C LEU A 142 -2.40 8.63 -2.57
N ARG A 143 -2.75 7.81 -3.56
CA ARG A 143 -3.85 8.14 -4.47
C ARG A 143 -5.19 7.96 -3.76
N VAL A 144 -6.12 8.87 -3.98
CA VAL A 144 -7.51 8.67 -3.58
C VAL A 144 -8.32 8.25 -4.80
N VAL A 145 -9.05 7.14 -4.66
CA VAL A 145 -9.82 6.54 -5.75
C VAL A 145 -11.28 6.38 -5.32
N PRO A 146 -12.25 6.41 -6.27
CA PRO A 146 -13.63 6.15 -5.92
C PRO A 146 -13.81 4.71 -5.42
N VAL A 147 -14.79 4.51 -4.57
CA VAL A 147 -15.26 3.16 -4.23
C VAL A 147 -16.04 2.65 -5.43
N THR A 148 -15.44 1.73 -6.18
CA THR A 148 -16.07 1.04 -7.31
C THR A 148 -16.00 -0.45 -7.06
N GLY A 149 -17.13 -1.14 -7.08
CA GLY A 149 -17.19 -2.54 -6.72
C GLY A 149 -16.95 -2.67 -5.20
N ALA A 150 -18.00 -2.92 -4.46
CA ALA A 150 -17.82 -3.08 -3.04
C ALA A 150 -16.92 -4.30 -2.79
N PRO A 151 -15.82 -4.15 -2.04
CA PRO A 151 -15.40 -5.26 -1.23
C PRO A 151 -16.62 -5.62 -0.40
N GLY A 152 -16.75 -6.88 -0.08
CA GLY A 152 -17.81 -7.32 0.82
C GLY A 152 -17.97 -6.36 1.99
N LEU A 153 -19.09 -6.42 2.63
CA LEU A 153 -19.30 -5.76 3.90
C LEU A 153 -18.12 -6.08 4.82
N LEU A 154 -17.76 -5.13 5.66
CA LEU A 154 -16.86 -5.36 6.78
C LEU A 154 -17.10 -6.74 7.38
N LEU A 155 -16.13 -7.62 7.23
CA LEU A 155 -16.16 -8.91 7.91
C LEU A 155 -15.82 -8.66 9.39
N GLY A 156 -16.84 -8.74 10.23
CA GLY A 156 -16.69 -8.46 11.66
C GLY A 156 -16.83 -6.99 12.04
N ASP A 157 -16.51 -6.70 13.30
CA ASP A 157 -16.74 -5.38 13.90
C ASP A 157 -15.67 -4.35 13.56
N ARG A 158 -14.62 -4.73 12.85
CA ARG A 158 -13.51 -3.83 12.47
C ARG A 158 -12.96 -4.12 11.08
N PRO A 159 -12.58 -3.10 10.32
CA PRO A 159 -11.77 -3.26 9.13
C PRO A 159 -10.32 -3.58 9.49
N ASP A 160 -9.67 -4.37 8.66
CA ASP A 160 -8.26 -4.69 8.79
C ASP A 160 -7.39 -3.69 7.99
N LEU A 161 -6.14 -3.53 8.42
CA LEU A 161 -5.12 -2.83 7.65
C LEU A 161 -4.67 -3.65 6.43
N ASP A 162 -4.84 -4.97 6.50
CA ASP A 162 -4.54 -5.89 5.41
C ASP A 162 -5.64 -5.88 4.34
N PRO A 163 -5.37 -5.41 3.11
CA PRO A 163 -6.35 -5.44 2.04
C PRO A 163 -6.78 -6.85 1.59
N PHE A 164 -6.04 -7.90 1.95
CA PHE A 164 -6.39 -9.29 1.66
C PHE A 164 -7.31 -9.92 2.71
N ALA A 165 -7.51 -9.28 3.87
CA ALA A 165 -8.24 -9.85 5.00
C ALA A 165 -9.68 -10.28 4.67
N GLU A 166 -10.29 -9.73 3.63
CA GLU A 166 -11.64 -10.06 3.18
C GLU A 166 -11.68 -11.16 2.11
N GLY A 167 -10.55 -11.85 1.87
CA GLY A 167 -10.48 -12.97 0.92
C GLY A 167 -10.39 -12.55 -0.55
N HIS A 168 -9.98 -11.32 -0.83
CA HIS A 168 -9.69 -10.89 -2.20
C HIS A 168 -8.40 -11.52 -2.72
N ASP A 169 -8.37 -11.82 -4.01
CA ASP A 169 -7.14 -12.10 -4.74
C ASP A 169 -6.34 -10.81 -5.00
N LEU A 170 -5.16 -10.96 -5.59
CA LEU A 170 -4.33 -9.79 -5.91
C LEU A 170 -5.04 -8.85 -6.88
N ALA A 171 -5.71 -9.37 -7.89
CA ALA A 171 -6.42 -8.58 -8.90
C ALA A 171 -7.56 -7.75 -8.27
N GLY A 172 -8.29 -8.30 -7.32
CA GLY A 172 -9.32 -7.59 -6.54
C GLY A 172 -8.77 -6.55 -5.57
N THR A 173 -7.50 -6.69 -5.17
CA THR A 173 -6.88 -5.86 -4.13
C THR A 173 -6.10 -4.69 -4.69
N VAL A 174 -5.66 -4.71 -5.95
CA VAL A 174 -4.93 -3.59 -6.57
C VAL A 174 -5.87 -2.53 -7.13
N HIS A 175 -5.35 -1.32 -7.37
CA HIS A 175 -6.12 -0.27 -8.06
C HIS A 175 -6.12 -0.45 -9.59
N GLY A 176 -5.07 -1.05 -10.14
CA GLY A 176 -4.90 -1.31 -11.56
C GLY A 176 -3.60 -2.06 -11.82
N PRO A 177 -3.43 -2.56 -13.06
CA PRO A 177 -2.24 -3.32 -13.44
C PRO A 177 -0.99 -2.41 -13.54
N LEU A 178 0.19 -3.06 -13.57
CA LEU A 178 1.41 -2.39 -13.99
C LEU A 178 1.45 -2.30 -15.52
N GLU A 179 1.51 -1.09 -16.02
CA GLU A 179 1.55 -0.80 -17.47
C GLU A 179 2.56 0.30 -17.74
N VAL A 180 3.22 0.25 -18.92
CA VAL A 180 4.11 1.31 -19.37
C VAL A 180 3.33 2.62 -19.49
N GLY A 181 3.91 3.70 -18.95
CA GLY A 181 3.29 5.02 -18.91
C GLY A 181 2.37 5.23 -17.69
N ALA A 182 1.96 4.18 -16.96
CA ALA A 182 1.20 4.32 -15.74
C ALA A 182 2.04 4.96 -14.62
N ARG A 183 1.37 5.47 -13.59
CA ARG A 183 2.02 5.95 -12.36
C ARG A 183 2.75 4.78 -11.70
N ALA A 184 3.99 5.01 -11.27
CA ALA A 184 4.84 4.00 -10.64
C ALA A 184 4.47 3.82 -9.17
N ASP A 185 3.34 3.17 -8.92
CA ASP A 185 2.85 2.76 -7.61
C ASP A 185 3.06 1.24 -7.48
N LEU A 186 4.08 0.83 -6.72
CA LEU A 186 4.55 -0.55 -6.61
C LEU A 186 4.57 -0.99 -5.14
N ALA A 187 4.35 -2.28 -4.93
CA ALA A 187 4.58 -2.93 -3.64
C ALA A 187 5.43 -4.19 -3.81
N VAL A 188 6.22 -4.51 -2.80
CA VAL A 188 7.05 -5.71 -2.76
C VAL A 188 6.72 -6.48 -1.50
N PHE A 189 6.58 -7.79 -1.63
CA PHE A 189 6.21 -8.67 -0.53
C PHE A 189 7.17 -9.85 -0.42
N ASP A 190 7.47 -10.25 0.81
CA ASP A 190 8.24 -11.45 1.11
C ASP A 190 7.35 -12.70 0.96
N ALA A 191 7.07 -13.05 -0.28
CA ALA A 191 6.27 -14.20 -0.68
C ALA A 191 6.89 -14.82 -1.93
N GLU A 192 6.67 -16.12 -2.15
CA GLU A 192 7.24 -16.84 -3.29
C GLU A 192 6.41 -16.63 -4.56
N ASP A 193 5.08 -16.53 -4.40
CA ASP A 193 4.10 -16.37 -5.48
C ASP A 193 2.82 -15.68 -4.97
N GLU A 194 1.81 -15.55 -5.81
CA GLU A 194 0.53 -14.93 -5.48
C GLU A 194 -0.24 -15.70 -4.41
N THR A 195 -0.18 -17.03 -4.43
CA THR A 195 -0.86 -17.89 -3.44
C THR A 195 -0.24 -17.67 -2.05
N ALA A 196 1.10 -17.69 -1.99
CA ALA A 196 1.83 -17.42 -0.76
C ALA A 196 1.61 -15.98 -0.26
N LEU A 197 1.53 -14.99 -1.16
CA LEU A 197 1.22 -13.61 -0.82
C LEU A 197 -0.18 -13.50 -0.19
N THR A 198 -1.19 -14.08 -0.82
CA THR A 198 -2.56 -14.03 -0.31
C THR A 198 -2.67 -14.73 1.05
N ALA A 199 -1.96 -15.83 1.23
CA ALA A 199 -1.94 -16.58 2.50
C ALA A 199 -1.18 -15.86 3.62
N LYS A 200 -0.05 -15.19 3.33
CA LYS A 200 0.73 -14.42 4.30
C LYS A 200 0.11 -13.05 4.62
N GLY A 201 -0.68 -12.52 3.69
CA GLY A 201 -1.28 -11.20 3.78
C GLY A 201 -0.31 -10.05 3.51
N ALA A 202 -0.85 -8.85 3.49
CA ALA A 202 -0.13 -7.62 3.17
C ALA A 202 0.89 -7.20 4.24
N ALA A 203 0.84 -7.77 5.44
CA ALA A 203 1.85 -7.58 6.48
C ALA A 203 3.25 -8.11 6.07
N SER A 204 3.33 -8.98 5.05
CA SER A 204 4.59 -9.42 4.42
C SER A 204 5.26 -8.35 3.55
N CYS A 205 4.73 -7.13 3.49
CA CYS A 205 5.27 -6.04 2.68
C CYS A 205 6.68 -5.63 3.13
N VAL A 206 7.62 -5.63 2.19
CA VAL A 206 9.00 -5.21 2.43
C VAL A 206 9.32 -3.84 1.84
N ALA A 207 8.56 -3.38 0.85
CA ALA A 207 8.74 -2.05 0.29
C ALA A 207 7.47 -1.52 -0.39
N THR A 208 7.26 -0.21 -0.28
CA THR A 208 6.19 0.50 -0.99
C THR A 208 6.76 1.70 -1.71
N VAL A 209 6.50 1.77 -3.00
CA VAL A 209 6.92 2.85 -3.89
C VAL A 209 5.67 3.58 -4.36
N ILE A 210 5.65 4.90 -4.22
CA ILE A 210 4.57 5.77 -4.69
C ILE A 210 5.16 6.81 -5.63
N GLU A 211 4.63 6.87 -6.84
CA GLU A 211 5.09 7.80 -7.86
C GLU A 211 6.63 7.75 -8.04
N GLY A 212 7.15 6.52 -8.06
CA GLY A 212 8.58 6.25 -8.18
C GLY A 212 9.43 6.52 -6.94
N ARG A 213 8.83 6.99 -5.84
CA ARG A 213 9.51 7.27 -4.58
C ARG A 213 9.34 6.10 -3.60
N LEU A 214 10.44 5.60 -3.07
CA LEU A 214 10.40 4.61 -2.00
C LEU A 214 9.95 5.29 -0.69
N LEU A 215 8.72 5.03 -0.26
CA LEU A 215 8.14 5.64 0.95
C LEU A 215 8.15 4.71 2.17
N TYR A 216 8.18 3.39 1.94
CA TYR A 216 8.32 2.40 3.00
C TYR A 216 9.35 1.35 2.62
N ARG A 217 10.12 0.93 3.60
CA ARG A 217 11.01 -0.23 3.54
C ARG A 217 11.08 -0.86 4.93
N SER A 218 10.78 -2.16 5.01
CA SER A 218 11.03 -2.94 6.24
C SER A 218 12.55 -2.98 6.54
N ARG A 219 12.88 -3.07 7.80
CA ARG A 219 14.27 -3.18 8.28
C ARG A 219 14.72 -4.63 8.23
#